data_6e9d1433595eae86dabd0b3f1121063e
#
_entry.id   6e9d1433595eae86dabd0b3f1121063e
#
_cell.length_a   1.000
_cell.length_b   1.000
_cell.length_c   1.000
_cell.angle_alpha   90.00
_cell.angle_beta   90.00
_cell.angle_gamma   90.00
#
_symmetry.space_group_name_H-M   'P 1'
#
loop_
_entity.id
_entity.type
_entity.pdbx_description
1 polymer ?
#
loop_
_entity_poly.entity_id
_entity_poly.type
_entity_poly.pdbx_seq_one_letter_code
_entity_poly.pdbx_strand_id
1 'polypeptide(L)'
;MKKITINMLSSADKVLGQGVGSAYLEQVSLLKENTKDIFEILINSNKKTDIIHHHTINLKHFFKMQFSNSINVVYVHFLPTTLDGSIKLPKIIFPVFKKYVINFYNNADYLVVVNPILWSVTLFCG
;
A
#
# COMPACT_ATOMS: atom_id res chain seq x y z
N MET A 1 9.01 -1.74 -27.52
CA MET A 1 9.66 -1.48 -26.22
C MET A 1 9.02 -2.34 -25.14
N LYS A 2 9.80 -2.95 -24.29
CA LYS A 2 9.26 -3.75 -23.20
C LYS A 2 8.55 -2.85 -22.18
N LYS A 3 7.30 -3.13 -21.88
CA LYS A 3 6.57 -2.38 -20.86
C LYS A 3 7.09 -2.71 -19.46
N ILE A 4 7.02 -1.74 -18.57
CA ILE A 4 7.29 -1.92 -17.16
C ILE A 4 6.05 -2.56 -16.53
N THR A 5 6.23 -3.65 -15.81
CA THR A 5 5.14 -4.37 -15.16
C THR A 5 4.90 -3.84 -13.74
N ILE A 6 3.65 -3.47 -13.44
CA ILE A 6 3.23 -3.02 -12.11
C ILE A 6 2.16 -3.96 -11.56
N ASN A 7 2.40 -4.52 -10.39
CA ASN A 7 1.41 -5.33 -9.68
C ASN A 7 0.72 -4.49 -8.61
N MET A 8 -0.56 -4.20 -8.81
CA MET A 8 -1.39 -3.46 -7.88
C MET A 8 -1.96 -4.43 -6.85
N LEU A 9 -1.42 -4.43 -5.63
CA LEU A 9 -1.85 -5.29 -4.54
C LEU A 9 -2.84 -4.60 -3.61
N SER A 10 -4.00 -5.20 -3.42
CA SER A 10 -4.97 -4.76 -2.44
C SER A 10 -5.80 -5.93 -1.91
N SER A 11 -6.16 -5.87 -0.65
CA SER A 11 -7.18 -6.73 -0.04
C SER A 11 -8.49 -5.97 0.22
N ALA A 12 -8.58 -4.71 -0.21
CA ALA A 12 -9.73 -3.85 0.06
C ALA A 12 -10.97 -4.22 -0.76
N ASP A 13 -10.81 -4.97 -1.84
CA ASP A 13 -11.90 -5.55 -2.63
C ASP A 13 -12.78 -6.53 -1.85
N LYS A 14 -12.24 -7.08 -0.76
CA LYS A 14 -12.94 -8.02 0.13
C LYS A 14 -13.74 -7.34 1.23
N VAL A 15 -13.63 -6.03 1.38
CA VAL A 15 -14.29 -5.25 2.42
C VAL A 15 -15.23 -4.25 1.78
N LEU A 16 -16.52 -4.61 1.71
CA LEU A 16 -17.56 -3.74 1.18
C LEU A 16 -17.69 -2.45 2.01
N GLY A 17 -17.76 -1.31 1.32
CA GLY A 17 -18.10 -0.02 1.92
C GLY A 17 -16.91 0.80 2.47
N GLN A 18 -15.67 0.42 2.21
CA GLN A 18 -14.51 1.22 2.59
C GLN A 18 -13.99 2.08 1.43
N GLY A 19 -13.76 3.38 1.70
CA GLY A 19 -13.24 4.34 0.71
C GLY A 19 -11.89 3.94 0.10
N VAL A 20 -11.08 3.15 0.81
CA VAL A 20 -9.81 2.60 0.32
C VAL A 20 -10.01 1.70 -0.91
N GLY A 21 -11.07 0.89 -0.93
CA GLY A 21 -11.39 0.04 -2.08
C GLY A 21 -11.77 0.83 -3.32
N SER A 22 -12.57 1.88 -3.16
CA SER A 22 -12.97 2.77 -4.26
C SER A 22 -11.77 3.53 -4.83
N ALA A 23 -10.92 4.10 -3.98
CA ALA A 23 -9.71 4.79 -4.39
C ALA A 23 -8.73 3.88 -5.13
N TYR A 24 -8.60 2.62 -4.69
CA TYR A 24 -7.78 1.61 -5.36
C TYR A 24 -8.29 1.31 -6.77
N LEU A 25 -9.60 1.04 -6.91
CA LEU A 25 -10.19 0.72 -8.21
C LEU A 25 -10.09 1.89 -9.19
N GLU A 26 -10.33 3.11 -8.72
CA GLU A 26 -10.16 4.33 -9.51
C GLU A 26 -8.72 4.49 -9.99
N GLN A 27 -7.74 4.32 -9.11
CA GLN A 27 -6.34 4.41 -9.48
C GLN A 27 -5.92 3.34 -10.49
N VAL A 28 -6.39 2.11 -10.35
CA VAL A 28 -6.15 1.03 -11.31
C VAL A 28 -6.72 1.38 -12.68
N SER A 29 -7.96 1.90 -12.73
CA SER A 29 -8.61 2.31 -13.97
C SER A 29 -7.83 3.43 -14.66
N LEU A 30 -7.49 4.50 -13.92
CA LEU A 30 -6.73 5.63 -14.45
C LEU A 30 -5.37 5.22 -15.01
N LEU A 31 -4.65 4.33 -14.32
CA LEU A 31 -3.37 3.82 -14.81
C LEU A 31 -3.54 3.01 -16.09
N LYS A 32 -4.51 2.10 -16.13
CA LYS A 32 -4.77 1.28 -17.32
C LYS A 32 -5.16 2.11 -18.54
N GLU A 33 -5.94 3.17 -18.34
CA GLU A 33 -6.41 4.02 -19.42
C GLU A 33 -5.32 4.96 -19.97
N ASN A 34 -4.51 5.55 -19.06
CA ASN A 34 -3.60 6.62 -19.42
C ASN A 34 -2.16 6.18 -19.65
N THR A 35 -1.77 4.98 -19.24
CA THR A 35 -0.36 4.54 -19.30
C THR A 35 -0.15 3.23 -20.03
N LYS A 36 -1.14 2.77 -20.79
CA LYS A 36 -1.13 1.48 -21.50
C LYS A 36 0.08 1.25 -22.42
N ASP A 37 0.68 2.32 -22.91
CA ASP A 37 1.84 2.23 -23.80
C ASP A 37 3.17 2.06 -23.04
N ILE A 38 3.20 2.42 -21.75
CA ILE A 38 4.39 2.42 -20.90
C ILE A 38 4.33 1.27 -19.88
N PHE A 39 3.16 1.07 -19.26
CA PHE A 39 2.98 0.11 -18.18
C PHE A 39 2.03 -1.02 -18.55
N GLU A 40 2.35 -2.20 -18.04
CA GLU A 40 1.44 -3.34 -17.96
C GLU A 40 0.96 -3.48 -16.50
N ILE A 41 -0.33 -3.23 -16.28
CA ILE A 41 -0.94 -3.23 -14.94
C ILE A 41 -1.54 -4.60 -14.64
N LEU A 42 -0.98 -5.28 -13.65
CA LEU A 42 -1.50 -6.53 -13.09
C LEU A 42 -2.20 -6.25 -11.75
N ILE A 43 -3.19 -7.05 -11.41
CA ILE A 43 -3.98 -6.93 -10.19
C ILE A 43 -3.81 -8.19 -9.36
N ASN A 44 -3.34 -8.03 -8.12
CA ASN A 44 -3.17 -9.13 -7.17
C ASN A 44 -2.47 -10.37 -7.78
N SER A 45 -1.51 -10.13 -8.67
CA SER A 45 -0.81 -11.17 -9.41
C SER A 45 0.26 -11.86 -8.55
N ASN A 46 0.46 -13.15 -8.78
CA ASN A 46 1.59 -13.90 -8.21
C ASN A 46 2.84 -13.88 -9.10
N LYS A 47 2.74 -13.27 -10.29
CA LYS A 47 3.89 -13.14 -11.20
C LYS A 47 4.92 -12.18 -10.64
N LYS A 48 6.19 -12.41 -10.99
CA LYS A 48 7.25 -11.43 -10.74
C LYS A 48 7.02 -10.21 -11.62
N THR A 49 7.10 -9.03 -11.01
CA THR A 49 6.89 -7.73 -11.68
C THR A 49 8.03 -6.78 -11.35
N ASP A 50 8.19 -5.74 -12.15
CA ASP A 50 9.22 -4.72 -11.91
C ASP A 50 8.87 -3.86 -10.68
N ILE A 51 7.59 -3.53 -10.52
CA ILE A 51 7.07 -2.72 -9.40
C ILE A 51 5.93 -3.47 -8.73
N ILE A 52 5.89 -3.42 -7.40
CA ILE A 52 4.74 -3.84 -6.60
C ILE A 52 4.21 -2.61 -5.86
N HIS A 53 2.94 -2.29 -6.09
CA HIS A 53 2.26 -1.18 -5.44
C HIS A 53 1.28 -1.71 -4.39
N HIS A 54 1.63 -1.54 -3.11
CA HIS A 54 0.86 -2.02 -1.96
C HIS A 54 -0.18 -0.99 -1.53
N HIS A 55 -1.46 -1.34 -1.63
CA HIS A 55 -2.59 -0.50 -1.18
C HIS A 55 -3.13 -0.90 0.19
N THR A 56 -2.77 -2.07 0.69
CA THR A 56 -3.16 -2.57 2.01
C THR A 56 -1.95 -3.11 2.76
N ILE A 57 -1.95 -2.92 4.08
CA ILE A 57 -0.84 -3.27 4.98
C ILE A 57 -1.11 -4.57 5.75
N ASN A 58 -1.34 -5.67 5.04
CA ASN A 58 -1.50 -6.97 5.70
C ASN A 58 -0.20 -7.77 5.74
N LEU A 59 -0.16 -8.80 6.59
CA LEU A 59 1.02 -9.65 6.77
C LEU A 59 1.48 -10.32 5.49
N LYS A 60 0.54 -10.77 4.64
CA LYS A 60 0.87 -11.38 3.34
C LYS A 60 1.64 -10.41 2.45
N HIS A 61 1.20 -9.16 2.38
CA HIS A 61 1.88 -8.12 1.60
C HIS A 61 3.21 -7.73 2.23
N PHE A 62 3.32 -7.72 3.54
CA PHE A 62 4.57 -7.48 4.25
C PHE A 62 5.64 -8.53 3.87
N PHE A 63 5.31 -9.81 3.96
CA PHE A 63 6.23 -10.87 3.56
C PHE A 63 6.55 -10.83 2.06
N LYS A 64 5.57 -10.53 1.21
CA LYS A 64 5.81 -10.36 -0.22
C LYS A 64 6.82 -9.23 -0.48
N MET A 65 6.74 -8.13 0.25
CA MET A 65 7.69 -7.02 0.16
C MET A 65 9.10 -7.44 0.60
N GLN A 66 9.23 -8.20 1.70
CA GLN A 66 10.52 -8.65 2.24
C GLN A 66 11.26 -9.59 1.28
N PHE A 67 10.56 -10.45 0.57
CA PHE A 67 11.13 -11.49 -0.30
C PHE A 67 11.07 -11.13 -1.78
N SER A 68 10.64 -9.94 -2.12
CA SER A 68 10.56 -9.46 -3.51
C SER A 68 11.82 -8.69 -3.91
N ASN A 69 12.29 -8.93 -5.12
CA ASN A 69 13.33 -8.11 -5.78
C ASN A 69 12.73 -6.97 -6.62
N SER A 70 11.41 -6.78 -6.56
CA SER A 70 10.72 -5.68 -7.22
C SER A 70 10.90 -4.38 -6.43
N ILE A 71 10.71 -3.25 -7.09
CA ILE A 71 10.58 -1.95 -6.40
C ILE A 71 9.23 -1.96 -5.67
N ASN A 72 9.27 -1.77 -4.36
CA ASN A 72 8.08 -1.77 -3.51
C ASN A 72 7.62 -0.34 -3.23
N VAL A 73 6.44 -0.01 -3.72
CA VAL A 73 5.76 1.26 -3.48
C VAL A 73 4.59 1.02 -2.55
N VAL A 74 4.47 1.78 -1.48
CA VAL A 74 3.36 1.67 -0.52
C VAL A 74 2.52 2.93 -0.54
N TYR A 75 1.22 2.76 -0.70
CA TYR A 75 0.25 3.84 -0.63
C TYR A 75 -0.22 4.05 0.81
N VAL A 76 0.07 5.22 1.35
CA VAL A 76 -0.24 5.56 2.75
C VAL A 76 -1.67 6.11 2.83
N HIS A 77 -2.62 5.25 3.20
CA HIS A 77 -4.01 5.64 3.40
C HIS A 77 -4.28 6.19 4.80
N PHE A 78 -3.51 5.77 5.78
CA PHE A 78 -3.68 6.16 7.19
C PHE A 78 -2.36 6.10 7.94
N LEU A 79 -2.31 6.84 9.03
CA LEU A 79 -1.21 6.80 10.00
C LEU A 79 -1.64 6.00 11.23
N PRO A 80 -0.68 5.39 11.96
CA PRO A 80 -0.98 4.71 13.22
C PRO A 80 -1.71 5.59 14.23
N THR A 81 -1.38 6.88 14.27
CA THR A 81 -2.00 7.86 15.16
C THR A 81 -3.47 8.17 14.82
N THR A 82 -3.86 8.07 13.54
CA THR A 82 -5.25 8.27 13.12
C THR A 82 -6.13 7.07 13.37
N LEU A 83 -5.53 5.92 13.67
CA LEU A 83 -6.23 4.68 13.99
C LEU A 83 -6.57 4.57 15.48
N ASP A 84 -5.97 5.43 16.31
CA ASP A 84 -6.28 5.47 17.74
C ASP A 84 -7.74 5.87 17.95
N GLY A 85 -8.51 4.98 18.58
CA GLY A 85 -9.96 5.12 18.74
C GLY A 85 -10.84 4.69 17.57
N SER A 86 -10.28 4.49 16.37
CA SER A 86 -11.03 4.05 15.18
C SER A 86 -11.07 2.53 15.05
N ILE A 87 -10.08 1.83 15.58
CA ILE A 87 -10.00 0.38 15.59
C ILE A 87 -10.22 -0.13 17.01
N LYS A 88 -11.17 -1.04 17.17
CA LYS A 88 -11.43 -1.71 18.44
C LYS A 88 -10.34 -2.74 18.76
N LEU A 89 -9.14 -2.29 19.04
CA LEU A 89 -8.05 -3.13 19.52
C LEU A 89 -7.86 -2.95 21.03
N PRO A 90 -7.56 -4.03 21.76
CA PRO A 90 -7.14 -3.92 23.16
C PRO A 90 -5.95 -2.97 23.28
N LYS A 91 -5.95 -2.11 24.31
CA LYS A 91 -4.88 -1.13 24.55
C LYS A 91 -3.47 -1.75 24.61
N ILE A 92 -3.37 -3.01 25.03
CA ILE A 92 -2.10 -3.76 25.10
C ILE A 92 -1.56 -4.10 23.69
N ILE A 93 -2.45 -4.37 22.72
CA ILE A 93 -2.08 -4.77 21.36
C ILE A 93 -1.77 -3.55 20.47
N PHE A 94 -2.35 -2.39 20.76
CA PHE A 94 -2.21 -1.20 19.95
C PHE A 94 -0.75 -0.75 19.72
N PRO A 95 0.16 -0.73 20.74
CA PRO A 95 1.56 -0.38 20.51
C PRO A 95 2.28 -1.34 19.55
N VAL A 96 1.98 -2.63 19.62
CA VAL A 96 2.52 -3.66 18.72
C VAL A 96 2.03 -3.44 17.29
N PHE A 97 0.74 -3.17 17.14
CA PHE A 97 0.13 -2.84 15.85
C PHE A 97 0.73 -1.56 15.24
N LYS A 98 0.89 -0.51 16.04
CA LYS A 98 1.54 0.74 15.63
C LYS A 98 2.96 0.49 15.12
N LYS A 99 3.75 -0.29 15.85
CA LYS A 99 5.12 -0.67 15.45
C LYS A 99 5.13 -1.46 14.15
N TYR A 100 4.19 -2.36 13.96
CA TYR A 100 4.03 -3.12 12.72
C TYR A 100 3.75 -2.21 11.52
N VAL A 101 2.81 -1.27 11.65
CA VAL A 101 2.45 -0.33 10.57
C VAL A 101 3.66 0.54 10.19
N ILE A 102 4.37 1.09 11.17
CA ILE A 102 5.58 1.88 10.92
C ILE A 102 6.65 1.03 10.22
N ASN A 103 6.86 -0.20 10.69
CA ASN A 103 7.82 -1.10 10.07
C ASN A 103 7.43 -1.47 8.64
N PHE A 104 6.15 -1.63 8.35
CA PHE A 104 5.65 -1.86 6.99
C PHE A 104 6.04 -0.69 6.07
N TYR A 105 5.79 0.54 6.49
CA TYR A 105 6.14 1.73 5.70
C TYR A 105 7.66 1.90 5.53
N ASN A 106 8.44 1.61 6.57
CA ASN A 106 9.91 1.73 6.52
C ASN A 106 10.57 0.71 5.60
N ASN A 107 9.91 -0.40 5.29
CA ASN A 107 10.41 -1.41 4.36
C ASN A 107 10.06 -1.13 2.88
N ALA A 108 9.28 -0.10 2.61
CA ALA A 108 8.99 0.33 1.25
C ALA A 108 10.18 1.10 0.64
N ASP A 109 10.39 0.94 -0.66
CA ASP A 109 11.37 1.76 -1.40
C ASP A 109 10.83 3.18 -1.60
N TYR A 110 9.52 3.30 -1.83
CA TYR A 110 8.83 4.59 -2.01
C TYR A 110 7.48 4.59 -1.30
N LEU A 111 7.11 5.76 -0.76
CA LEU A 111 5.80 6.00 -0.18
C LEU A 111 5.02 7.01 -1.02
N VAL A 112 3.77 6.70 -1.30
CA VAL A 112 2.82 7.60 -1.94
C VAL A 112 1.84 8.09 -0.88
N VAL A 113 1.82 9.38 -0.62
CA VAL A 113 0.94 10.01 0.37
C VAL A 113 -0.06 10.93 -0.31
N VAL A 114 -1.31 10.87 0.14
CA VAL A 114 -2.41 11.67 -0.44
C VAL A 114 -2.56 13.05 0.20
N ASN A 115 -1.88 13.29 1.32
CA ASN A 115 -2.04 14.51 2.10
C ASN A 115 -0.67 14.98 2.62
N PRO A 116 -0.31 16.28 2.49
CA PRO A 116 0.94 16.83 3.00
C PRO A 116 1.15 16.59 4.51
N ILE A 117 0.08 16.57 5.30
CA ILE A 117 0.14 16.28 6.74
C ILE A 117 0.59 14.84 6.99
N LEU A 118 0.10 13.89 6.20
CA LEU A 118 0.52 12.49 6.26
C LEU A 118 2.02 12.34 5.94
N TRP A 119 2.51 13.11 4.97
CA TRP A 119 3.92 13.06 4.57
C TRP A 119 4.85 13.53 5.70
N SER A 120 4.53 14.65 6.35
CA SER A 120 5.34 15.18 7.44
C SER A 120 5.43 14.21 8.64
N VAL A 121 4.32 13.57 9.00
CA VAL A 121 4.28 12.61 10.11
C VAL A 121 5.00 11.31 9.74
N THR A 122 4.91 10.86 8.50
CA THR A 122 5.62 9.65 8.05
C THR A 122 7.14 9.82 8.13
N LEU A 123 7.67 11.00 7.78
CA LEU A 123 9.10 11.30 7.92
C LEU A 123 9.58 11.28 9.38
N PHE A 124 8.76 11.71 10.33
CA PHE A 124 9.10 11.70 11.76
C PHE A 124 8.95 10.31 12.42
N CYS A 125 8.17 9.41 11.83
CA CYS A 125 8.01 8.04 12.33
C CYS A 125 9.07 7.06 11.77
N GLY A 126 9.76 7.46 10.74
CA GLY A 126 10.92 6.73 10.17
C GLY A 126 12.19 7.09 10.88
#